data_41c9a7eece04aa48f8cc31f7ae3a6153
#
_entry.id   41c9a7eece04aa48f8cc31f7ae3a6153
#
_cell.length_a   1.000
_cell.length_b   1.000
_cell.length_c   1.000
_cell.angle_alpha   90.00
_cell.angle_beta   90.00
_cell.angle_gamma   90.00
#
_symmetry.space_group_name_H-M   'P 1'
#
loop_
_entity.id
_entity.type
_entity.pdbx_description
1 polymer ?
#
loop_
_entity_poly.entity_id
_entity_poly.type
_entity_poly.pdbx_seq_one_letter_code
_entity_poly.pdbx_strand_id
1 'polypeptide(L)'
;HFRDKVRHSPDAIFHNADLYPPQYVRARSVTWMRTDDAVTEPRRLHQGGAGYALERYFVWAITETPLGKWRREYLIDPLLYWRRKVHWRNFEASYDAAELEPASRTRSTYVLQEYFVPVEKFDEFVPKLAEILQRFRVNALNVSVRHAQADPGAVMAWARGDTFAFVLYYKQRTRDNAKNRVAVWTRELIDAAVSVGGCYYLPYQPHATPEQFHAAYPRAKELFAIKRRLDPAFRFRNVLWDKYYAPNLS
;
A
#
# COMPACT_ATOMS: atom_id res chain seq x y z
N HIS A 1 9.99 -12.02 -13.21
CA HIS A 1 9.38 -13.09 -12.41
C HIS A 1 7.87 -13.06 -12.48
N PHE A 2 7.19 -11.95 -12.11
CA PHE A 2 5.73 -11.86 -12.11
C PHE A 2 5.13 -12.17 -13.49
N ARG A 3 5.61 -11.52 -14.54
CA ARG A 3 5.13 -11.72 -15.91
C ARG A 3 5.25 -13.18 -16.37
N ASP A 4 6.40 -13.77 -16.07
CA ASP A 4 6.77 -15.08 -16.62
C ASP A 4 6.22 -16.25 -15.83
N LYS A 5 6.08 -16.12 -14.51
CA LYS A 5 5.81 -17.23 -13.61
C LYS A 5 4.52 -17.11 -12.80
N VAL A 6 3.94 -15.92 -12.69
CA VAL A 6 2.78 -15.70 -11.82
C VAL A 6 1.56 -15.30 -12.61
N ARG A 7 1.67 -14.28 -13.47
CA ARG A 7 0.54 -13.64 -14.16
C ARG A 7 -0.41 -14.62 -14.89
N HIS A 8 0.15 -15.65 -15.49
CA HIS A 8 -0.59 -16.64 -16.27
C HIS A 8 -0.57 -18.05 -15.67
N SER A 9 -0.10 -18.21 -14.44
CA SER A 9 -0.10 -19.51 -13.77
C SER A 9 -1.49 -19.82 -13.21
N PRO A 10 -2.13 -20.93 -13.63
CA PRO A 10 -3.44 -21.33 -13.12
C PRO A 10 -3.36 -21.81 -11.65
N ASP A 11 -2.18 -22.17 -11.18
CA ASP A 11 -1.97 -22.69 -9.83
C ASP A 11 -1.53 -21.60 -8.84
N ALA A 12 -1.18 -20.40 -9.31
CA ALA A 12 -0.87 -19.28 -8.43
C ALA A 12 -2.16 -18.69 -7.85
N ILE A 13 -2.33 -18.81 -6.53
CA ILE A 13 -3.54 -18.37 -5.82
C ILE A 13 -3.36 -16.96 -5.23
N PHE A 14 -2.24 -16.72 -4.56
CA PHE A 14 -1.87 -15.40 -4.03
C PHE A 14 -0.42 -15.10 -4.39
N HIS A 15 -0.15 -13.85 -4.66
CA HIS A 15 1.20 -13.37 -4.88
C HIS A 15 1.37 -11.95 -4.35
N ASN A 16 2.40 -11.75 -3.56
CA ASN A 16 2.84 -10.44 -3.12
C ASN A 16 4.36 -10.34 -3.13
N ALA A 17 4.85 -9.13 -3.21
CA ALA A 17 6.27 -8.85 -3.04
C ALA A 17 6.45 -7.67 -2.08
N ASP A 18 7.54 -7.67 -1.31
CA ASP A 18 7.95 -6.57 -0.46
C ASP A 18 9.29 -6.02 -0.93
N LEU A 19 9.34 -4.70 -1.18
CA LEU A 19 10.60 -3.99 -1.39
C LEU A 19 11.22 -3.64 -0.03
N TYR A 20 12.50 -3.95 0.13
CA TYR A 20 13.20 -3.74 1.40
C TYR A 20 13.73 -2.32 1.55
N PRO A 21 13.29 -1.57 2.59
CA PRO A 21 13.91 -0.31 2.95
C PRO A 21 15.31 -0.56 3.57
N PRO A 22 16.26 0.39 3.49
CA PRO A 22 16.08 1.72 2.93
C PRO A 22 16.45 1.85 1.45
N GLN A 23 16.99 0.83 0.81
CA GLN A 23 17.50 0.92 -0.56
C GLN A 23 16.43 0.64 -1.63
N TYR A 24 15.44 -0.19 -1.35
CA TYR A 24 14.36 -0.60 -2.27
C TYR A 24 14.83 -1.26 -3.58
N VAL A 25 16.08 -1.72 -3.62
CA VAL A 25 16.67 -2.42 -4.79
C VAL A 25 16.49 -3.92 -4.73
N ARG A 26 16.05 -4.43 -3.59
CA ARG A 26 15.79 -5.86 -3.36
C ARG A 26 14.35 -6.06 -2.98
N ALA A 27 13.78 -7.13 -3.50
CA ALA A 27 12.42 -7.55 -3.17
C ALA A 27 12.41 -9.01 -2.71
N ARG A 28 11.50 -9.33 -1.80
CA ARG A 28 11.08 -10.70 -1.53
C ARG A 28 9.70 -10.91 -2.13
N SER A 29 9.56 -11.91 -2.97
CA SER A 29 8.25 -12.33 -3.46
C SER A 29 7.83 -13.65 -2.82
N VAL A 30 6.56 -13.76 -2.49
CA VAL A 30 5.92 -14.96 -1.97
C VAL A 30 4.76 -15.30 -2.87
N THR A 31 4.74 -16.54 -3.36
CA THR A 31 3.65 -17.05 -4.18
C THR A 31 3.06 -18.27 -3.51
N TRP A 32 1.78 -18.24 -3.22
CA TRP A 32 1.03 -19.40 -2.76
C TRP A 32 0.50 -20.16 -3.96
N MET A 33 0.92 -21.42 -4.09
CA MET A 33 0.57 -22.30 -5.19
C MET A 33 -0.43 -23.34 -4.72
N ARG A 34 -1.35 -23.75 -5.59
CA ARG A 34 -2.21 -24.89 -5.33
C ARG A 34 -1.37 -26.16 -5.14
N THR A 35 -1.77 -27.01 -4.20
CA THR A 35 -1.17 -28.33 -3.95
C THR A 35 -2.19 -29.25 -3.30
N ASP A 36 -2.01 -30.54 -3.47
CA ASP A 36 -2.77 -31.62 -2.81
C ASP A 36 -2.02 -32.17 -1.57
N ASP A 37 -0.91 -31.56 -1.18
CA ASP A 37 -0.16 -31.95 0.00
C ASP A 37 -0.97 -31.75 1.29
N ALA A 38 -0.64 -32.51 2.33
CA ALA A 38 -1.27 -32.40 3.64
C ALA A 38 -1.06 -31.00 4.24
N VAL A 39 -2.12 -30.43 4.80
CA VAL A 39 -2.07 -29.10 5.44
C VAL A 39 -1.18 -29.11 6.68
N THR A 40 -0.35 -28.10 6.83
CA THR A 40 0.48 -27.86 8.04
C THR A 40 -0.29 -27.07 9.11
N GLU A 41 -1.38 -26.41 8.74
CA GLU A 41 -2.29 -25.69 9.62
C GLU A 41 -3.73 -26.15 9.33
N PRO A 42 -4.38 -26.88 10.25
CA PRO A 42 -5.71 -27.45 10.01
C PRO A 42 -6.85 -26.44 10.07
N ARG A 43 -6.63 -25.29 10.70
CA ARG A 43 -7.67 -24.25 10.81
C ARG A 43 -8.01 -23.67 9.45
N ARG A 44 -9.29 -23.42 9.22
CA ARG A 44 -9.78 -22.83 7.97
C ARG A 44 -9.79 -21.29 7.97
N LEU A 45 -9.81 -20.68 9.16
CA LEU A 45 -9.79 -19.24 9.34
C LEU A 45 -8.77 -18.86 10.41
N HIS A 46 -8.13 -17.74 10.23
CA HIS A 46 -7.31 -17.13 11.25
C HIS A 46 -8.21 -16.55 12.35
N GLN A 47 -7.92 -16.85 13.61
CA GLN A 47 -8.66 -16.27 14.73
C GLN A 47 -8.13 -14.85 14.98
N GLY A 48 -8.99 -13.86 14.84
CA GLY A 48 -8.65 -12.47 15.13
C GLY A 48 -8.16 -12.28 16.56
N GLY A 49 -7.12 -11.48 16.75
CA GLY A 49 -6.57 -11.14 18.06
C GLY A 49 -5.59 -12.14 18.68
N ALA A 50 -5.49 -13.36 18.17
CA ALA A 50 -4.52 -14.33 18.68
C ALA A 50 -3.19 -14.21 17.91
N GLY A 51 -2.14 -13.74 18.56
CA GLY A 51 -0.78 -13.69 18.00
C GLY A 51 -0.19 -12.30 17.79
N TYR A 52 -1.00 -11.24 17.80
CA TYR A 52 -0.54 -9.87 17.52
C TYR A 52 0.11 -9.14 18.70
N ALA A 53 0.05 -9.68 19.90
CA ALA A 53 0.59 -9.01 21.10
C ALA A 53 2.10 -8.69 20.97
N LEU A 54 2.84 -9.53 20.26
CA LEU A 54 4.29 -9.36 20.04
C LEU A 54 4.62 -8.58 18.75
N GLU A 55 3.72 -8.50 17.78
CA GLU A 55 3.98 -7.84 16.48
C GLU A 55 4.29 -6.36 16.65
N ARG A 56 3.63 -5.66 17.57
CA ARG A 56 3.92 -4.25 17.87
C ARG A 56 5.36 -4.03 18.34
N TYR A 57 5.92 -4.94 19.12
CA TYR A 57 7.31 -4.88 19.58
C TYR A 57 8.27 -5.19 18.43
N PHE A 58 7.88 -6.11 17.57
CA PHE A 58 8.62 -6.46 16.37
C PHE A 58 8.69 -5.29 15.39
N VAL A 59 7.56 -4.66 15.08
CA VAL A 59 7.48 -3.46 14.25
C VAL A 59 8.28 -2.31 14.85
N TRP A 60 8.20 -2.12 16.19
CA TRP A 60 9.02 -1.15 16.91
C TRP A 60 10.51 -1.46 16.76
N ALA A 61 10.92 -2.72 16.94
CA ALA A 61 12.30 -3.13 16.81
C ALA A 61 12.86 -2.91 15.38
N ILE A 62 12.04 -3.08 14.34
CA ILE A 62 12.44 -2.81 12.96
C ILE A 62 12.59 -1.30 12.70
N THR A 63 11.69 -0.47 13.24
CA THR A 63 11.61 0.95 12.92
C THR A 63 12.42 1.87 13.84
N GLU A 64 12.67 1.46 15.09
CA GLU A 64 13.28 2.34 16.10
C GLU A 64 14.65 1.87 16.59
N THR A 65 15.09 0.66 16.25
CA THR A 65 16.40 0.18 16.71
C THR A 65 17.45 0.20 15.59
N PRO A 66 18.74 0.37 15.92
CA PRO A 66 19.80 0.24 14.94
C PRO A 66 19.76 -1.10 14.21
N LEU A 67 20.01 -1.08 12.92
CA LEU A 67 20.00 -2.27 12.05
C LEU A 67 18.67 -3.04 12.01
N GLY A 68 17.56 -2.48 12.50
CA GLY A 68 16.27 -3.17 12.52
C GLY A 68 15.81 -3.65 11.15
N LYS A 69 15.95 -2.80 10.11
CA LYS A 69 15.62 -3.14 8.73
C LYS A 69 16.54 -4.22 8.16
N TRP A 70 17.83 -4.15 8.45
CA TRP A 70 18.78 -5.18 8.07
C TRP A 70 18.46 -6.54 8.73
N ARG A 71 18.16 -6.54 10.04
CA ARG A 71 17.75 -7.78 10.72
C ARG A 71 16.49 -8.38 10.11
N ARG A 72 15.51 -7.56 9.74
CA ARG A 72 14.34 -8.06 9.04
C ARG A 72 14.73 -8.75 7.75
N GLU A 73 15.48 -8.08 6.89
CA GLU A 73 15.83 -8.58 5.56
C GLU A 73 16.69 -9.85 5.60
N TYR A 74 17.72 -9.87 6.47
CA TYR A 74 18.74 -10.92 6.43
C TYR A 74 18.59 -12.03 7.48
N LEU A 75 17.84 -11.80 8.55
CA LEU A 75 17.66 -12.79 9.61
C LEU A 75 16.21 -13.24 9.76
N ILE A 76 15.29 -12.29 9.89
CA ILE A 76 13.93 -12.60 10.31
C ILE A 76 13.12 -13.20 9.17
N ASP A 77 13.05 -12.52 8.02
CA ASP A 77 12.31 -13.01 6.88
C ASP A 77 12.83 -14.35 6.34
N PRO A 78 14.17 -14.59 6.22
CA PRO A 78 14.67 -15.92 5.87
C PRO A 78 14.20 -17.02 6.82
N LEU A 79 14.15 -16.76 8.12
CA LEU A 79 13.68 -17.73 9.11
C LEU A 79 12.17 -17.97 9.02
N LEU A 80 11.38 -16.92 8.78
CA LEU A 80 9.92 -17.02 8.63
C LEU A 80 9.52 -17.87 7.42
N TYR A 81 10.31 -17.84 6.35
CA TYR A 81 10.03 -18.55 5.10
C TYR A 81 10.89 -19.81 4.90
N TRP A 82 11.64 -20.25 5.91
CA TRP A 82 12.46 -21.45 5.81
C TRP A 82 11.63 -22.73 5.59
N ARG A 83 10.54 -22.89 6.36
CA ARG A 83 9.71 -24.08 6.27
C ARG A 83 8.60 -23.88 5.27
N ARG A 84 8.37 -24.91 4.43
CA ARG A 84 7.21 -24.97 3.56
C ARG A 84 5.94 -24.99 4.43
N LYS A 85 4.98 -24.12 4.09
CA LYS A 85 3.68 -24.03 4.75
C LYS A 85 2.61 -24.45 3.74
N VAL A 86 1.67 -25.26 4.17
CA VAL A 86 0.50 -25.65 3.40
C VAL A 86 -0.74 -25.26 4.20
N HIS A 87 -1.48 -24.29 3.68
CA HIS A 87 -2.63 -23.69 4.35
C HIS A 87 -3.89 -23.85 3.49
N TRP A 88 -5.03 -23.83 4.15
CA TRP A 88 -6.27 -23.60 3.44
C TRP A 88 -6.26 -22.18 2.85
N ARG A 89 -6.75 -22.03 1.61
CA ARG A 89 -6.85 -20.71 0.96
C ARG A 89 -7.59 -19.70 1.83
N ASN A 90 -8.68 -20.12 2.50
CA ASN A 90 -9.45 -19.25 3.38
C ASN A 90 -8.66 -18.83 4.63
N PHE A 91 -7.77 -19.69 5.15
CA PHE A 91 -6.90 -19.33 6.28
C PHE A 91 -5.95 -18.20 5.88
N GLU A 92 -5.28 -18.33 4.73
CA GLU A 92 -4.38 -17.28 4.24
C GLU A 92 -5.13 -15.98 3.90
N ALA A 93 -6.30 -16.08 3.27
CA ALA A 93 -7.12 -14.91 2.93
C ALA A 93 -7.71 -14.20 4.16
N SER A 94 -7.90 -14.90 5.27
CA SER A 94 -8.42 -14.34 6.53
C SER A 94 -7.33 -13.76 7.44
N TYR A 95 -6.06 -13.85 7.02
CA TYR A 95 -4.97 -13.25 7.77
C TYR A 95 -5.08 -11.72 7.69
N ASP A 96 -5.47 -11.12 8.79
CA ASP A 96 -5.56 -9.68 8.93
C ASP A 96 -4.42 -9.20 9.85
N ALA A 97 -3.64 -8.26 9.39
CA ALA A 97 -2.65 -7.56 10.21
C ALA A 97 -3.37 -6.50 11.07
N ALA A 98 -4.31 -6.95 11.90
CA ALA A 98 -5.03 -6.06 12.78
C ALA A 98 -4.04 -5.30 13.66
N GLU A 99 -4.06 -3.97 13.53
CA GLU A 99 -3.55 -3.05 14.54
C GLU A 99 -2.04 -3.11 14.84
N LEU A 100 -1.21 -3.01 13.81
CA LEU A 100 0.22 -2.69 13.98
C LEU A 100 0.40 -1.26 14.52
N GLU A 101 -0.43 -0.88 15.49
CA GLU A 101 -0.42 0.44 16.06
C GLU A 101 0.54 0.54 17.26
N PRO A 102 1.19 1.71 17.46
CA PRO A 102 1.96 1.94 18.66
C PRO A 102 1.02 2.00 19.88
N ALA A 103 1.51 1.64 21.05
CA ALA A 103 0.75 1.70 22.30
C ALA A 103 0.18 3.10 22.61
N SER A 104 0.74 4.16 22.02
CA SER A 104 0.27 5.53 22.10
C SER A 104 0.57 6.28 20.82
N ARG A 105 -0.44 7.00 20.31
CA ARG A 105 -0.34 7.88 19.13
C ARG A 105 0.16 9.30 19.44
N THR A 106 0.49 9.62 20.68
CA THR A 106 0.89 10.97 21.08
C THR A 106 2.17 11.46 20.41
N ARG A 107 3.13 10.58 20.18
CA ARG A 107 4.44 10.92 19.60
C ARG A 107 4.65 10.43 18.18
N SER A 108 4.04 9.30 17.84
CA SER A 108 4.15 8.69 16.52
C SER A 108 2.97 7.76 16.24
N THR A 109 2.70 7.54 14.97
CA THR A 109 1.74 6.56 14.50
C THR A 109 2.28 5.87 13.25
N TYR A 110 1.69 4.75 12.87
CA TYR A 110 1.93 4.11 11.59
C TYR A 110 0.87 4.56 10.60
N VAL A 111 1.29 4.78 9.35
CA VAL A 111 0.42 5.29 8.29
C VAL A 111 0.65 4.47 7.04
N LEU A 112 -0.43 4.24 6.31
CA LEU A 112 -0.43 3.65 4.98
C LEU A 112 -0.59 4.73 3.92
N GLN A 113 0.12 4.55 2.82
CA GLN A 113 -0.13 5.22 1.54
C GLN A 113 -0.05 4.17 0.44
N GLU A 114 -0.77 4.40 -0.65
CA GLU A 114 -0.81 3.42 -1.72
C GLU A 114 -0.79 4.14 -3.07
N TYR A 115 0.03 3.60 -3.97
CA TYR A 115 0.24 4.12 -5.32
C TYR A 115 -0.02 3.00 -6.31
N PHE A 116 -0.77 3.30 -7.35
CA PHE A 116 -1.15 2.34 -8.38
C PHE A 116 -0.42 2.68 -9.67
N VAL A 117 0.34 1.74 -10.18
CA VAL A 117 1.22 1.95 -11.34
C VAL A 117 1.00 0.83 -12.34
N PRO A 118 0.86 1.13 -13.65
CA PRO A 118 0.77 0.07 -14.65
C PRO A 118 1.92 -0.94 -14.51
N VAL A 119 1.61 -2.23 -14.64
CA VAL A 119 2.60 -3.32 -14.46
C VAL A 119 3.85 -3.09 -15.31
N GLU A 120 3.67 -2.54 -16.52
CA GLU A 120 4.76 -2.29 -17.49
C GLU A 120 5.68 -1.13 -17.06
N LYS A 121 5.25 -0.31 -16.10
CA LYS A 121 5.95 0.87 -15.60
C LYS A 121 6.67 0.66 -14.27
N PHE A 122 6.75 -0.59 -13.80
CA PHE A 122 7.41 -0.94 -12.55
C PHE A 122 8.86 -0.42 -12.51
N ASP A 123 9.64 -0.70 -13.57
CA ASP A 123 11.07 -0.36 -13.64
C ASP A 123 11.33 1.15 -13.77
N GLU A 124 10.32 1.93 -14.20
CA GLU A 124 10.39 3.39 -14.24
C GLU A 124 10.00 4.02 -12.89
N PHE A 125 9.04 3.42 -12.17
CA PHE A 125 8.51 3.97 -10.93
C PHE A 125 9.38 3.65 -9.71
N VAL A 126 9.86 2.41 -9.57
CA VAL A 126 10.59 1.97 -8.36
C VAL A 126 11.83 2.82 -8.07
N PRO A 127 12.68 3.19 -9.05
CA PRO A 127 13.80 4.09 -8.80
C PRO A 127 13.37 5.47 -8.27
N LYS A 128 12.30 6.06 -8.81
CA LYS A 128 11.75 7.34 -8.35
C LYS A 128 11.24 7.24 -6.91
N LEU A 129 10.48 6.18 -6.61
CA LEU A 129 10.00 5.89 -5.25
C LEU A 129 11.19 5.76 -4.28
N ALA A 130 12.21 4.98 -4.64
CA ALA A 130 13.39 4.76 -3.81
C ALA A 130 14.13 6.08 -3.53
N GLU A 131 14.37 6.89 -4.55
CA GLU A 131 15.03 8.19 -4.43
C GLU A 131 14.27 9.11 -3.46
N ILE A 132 12.97 9.27 -3.65
CA ILE A 132 12.14 10.14 -2.80
C ILE A 132 12.17 9.66 -1.34
N LEU A 133 11.92 8.37 -1.10
CA LEU A 133 11.90 7.81 0.26
C LEU A 133 13.26 7.92 0.96
N GLN A 134 14.37 7.77 0.23
CA GLN A 134 15.72 7.92 0.77
C GLN A 134 16.05 9.39 1.07
N ARG A 135 15.79 10.30 0.12
CA ARG A 135 16.06 11.75 0.26
C ARG A 135 15.34 12.35 1.46
N PHE A 136 14.08 11.95 1.69
CA PHE A 136 13.30 12.37 2.85
C PHE A 136 13.56 11.55 4.11
N ARG A 137 14.39 10.50 4.04
CA ARG A 137 14.68 9.56 5.13
C ARG A 137 13.39 9.01 5.75
N VAL A 138 12.47 8.58 4.89
CA VAL A 138 11.17 8.05 5.33
C VAL A 138 11.39 6.76 6.13
N ASN A 139 10.83 6.71 7.33
CA ASN A 139 10.94 5.52 8.17
C ASN A 139 9.93 4.45 7.74
N ALA A 140 10.12 3.92 6.53
CA ALA A 140 9.29 2.86 6.00
C ALA A 140 9.55 1.54 6.72
N LEU A 141 8.48 0.81 7.01
CA LEU A 141 8.52 -0.58 7.46
C LEU A 141 8.73 -1.51 6.26
N ASN A 142 7.91 -1.33 5.23
CA ASN A 142 8.00 -2.01 3.94
C ASN A 142 7.28 -1.21 2.85
N VAL A 143 7.48 -1.63 1.61
CA VAL A 143 6.62 -1.32 0.48
C VAL A 143 6.14 -2.64 -0.11
N SER A 144 4.90 -3.00 0.19
CA SER A 144 4.29 -4.22 -0.35
C SER A 144 3.79 -3.96 -1.76
N VAL A 145 4.06 -4.87 -2.68
CA VAL A 145 3.64 -4.78 -4.08
C VAL A 145 2.64 -5.89 -4.36
N ARG A 146 1.44 -5.52 -4.78
CA ARG A 146 0.35 -6.43 -5.10
C ARG A 146 -0.13 -6.21 -6.53
N HIS A 147 -0.62 -7.25 -7.18
CA HIS A 147 -1.22 -7.12 -8.50
C HIS A 147 -2.73 -6.93 -8.39
N ALA A 148 -3.27 -6.02 -9.21
CA ALA A 148 -4.69 -5.84 -9.40
C ALA A 148 -5.02 -5.82 -10.90
N GLN A 149 -6.10 -6.50 -11.25
CA GLN A 149 -6.65 -6.48 -12.61
C GLN A 149 -7.38 -5.16 -12.87
N ALA A 150 -7.56 -4.85 -14.16
CA ALA A 150 -8.29 -3.67 -14.58
C ALA A 150 -9.73 -3.65 -14.05
N ASP A 151 -10.17 -2.47 -13.59
CA ASP A 151 -11.56 -2.17 -13.27
C ASP A 151 -12.15 -1.23 -14.35
N PRO A 152 -12.88 -1.76 -15.34
CA PRO A 152 -13.47 -0.95 -16.39
C PRO A 152 -14.77 -0.26 -15.96
N GLY A 153 -15.35 -0.61 -14.81
CA GLY A 153 -16.69 -0.18 -14.39
C GLY A 153 -16.73 1.10 -13.56
N ALA A 154 -15.74 1.34 -12.72
CA ALA A 154 -15.78 2.46 -11.81
C ALA A 154 -15.35 3.79 -12.46
N VAL A 155 -16.09 4.87 -12.15
CA VAL A 155 -15.75 6.23 -12.63
C VAL A 155 -14.40 6.69 -12.06
N MET A 156 -14.13 6.34 -10.79
CA MET A 156 -12.88 6.67 -10.10
C MET A 156 -11.97 5.44 -9.99
N ALA A 157 -11.90 4.63 -11.05
CA ALA A 157 -11.05 3.46 -11.08
C ALA A 157 -9.58 3.83 -10.85
N TRP A 158 -8.97 3.23 -9.83
CA TRP A 158 -7.53 3.30 -9.60
C TRP A 158 -6.78 2.26 -10.43
N ALA A 159 -7.39 1.10 -10.74
CA ALA A 159 -6.85 0.09 -11.64
C ALA A 159 -7.42 0.27 -13.05
N ARG A 160 -6.97 1.29 -13.79
CA ARG A 160 -7.42 1.56 -15.17
C ARG A 160 -6.92 0.53 -16.20
N GLY A 161 -5.93 -0.24 -15.82
CA GLY A 161 -5.34 -1.36 -16.54
C GLY A 161 -4.73 -2.32 -15.53
N ASP A 162 -4.03 -3.36 -16.00
CA ASP A 162 -3.23 -4.21 -15.13
C ASP A 162 -2.25 -3.37 -14.33
N THR A 163 -2.32 -3.44 -13.02
CA THR A 163 -1.69 -2.47 -12.12
C THR A 163 -0.97 -3.15 -10.98
N PHE A 164 0.19 -2.64 -10.61
CA PHE A 164 0.78 -2.91 -9.30
C PHE A 164 0.36 -1.85 -8.29
N ALA A 165 -0.14 -2.30 -7.16
CA ALA A 165 -0.41 -1.50 -5.98
C ALA A 165 0.82 -1.52 -5.07
N PHE A 166 1.44 -0.36 -4.86
CA PHE A 166 2.58 -0.16 -3.95
C PHE A 166 2.07 0.36 -2.62
N VAL A 167 1.92 -0.53 -1.65
CA VAL A 167 1.43 -0.20 -0.31
C VAL A 167 2.63 0.16 0.57
N LEU A 168 2.83 1.45 0.78
CA LEU A 168 3.86 1.99 1.65
C LEU A 168 3.36 2.04 3.08
N TYR A 169 3.98 1.28 3.99
CA TYR A 169 3.72 1.32 5.41
C TYR A 169 4.89 1.96 6.14
N TYR A 170 4.66 3.07 6.83
CA TYR A 170 5.72 3.88 7.44
C TYR A 170 5.33 4.46 8.78
N LYS A 171 6.34 4.75 9.59
CA LYS A 171 6.18 5.43 10.87
C LYS A 171 6.25 6.94 10.70
N GLN A 172 5.23 7.63 11.19
CA GLN A 172 5.10 9.09 11.15
C GLN A 172 5.14 9.67 12.56
N ARG A 173 5.88 10.76 12.76
CA ARG A 173 5.77 11.59 13.96
C ARG A 173 4.51 12.46 13.88
N THR A 174 3.89 12.74 15.04
CA THR A 174 2.59 13.43 15.13
C THR A 174 2.67 14.94 15.20
N ARG A 175 3.88 15.50 15.32
CA ARG A 175 4.11 16.96 15.34
C ARG A 175 3.81 17.57 13.97
N ASP A 176 3.32 18.82 13.94
CA ASP A 176 2.87 19.46 12.70
C ASP A 176 3.97 19.63 11.65
N ASN A 177 5.20 19.95 12.06
CA ASN A 177 6.34 20.00 11.13
C ASN A 177 6.62 18.63 10.47
N ALA A 178 6.40 17.51 11.20
CA ALA A 178 6.56 16.19 10.62
C ALA A 178 5.42 15.86 9.66
N LYS A 179 4.18 16.22 9.98
CA LYS A 179 3.03 16.09 9.07
C LYS A 179 3.22 16.89 7.79
N ASN A 180 3.69 18.14 7.92
CA ASN A 180 3.99 19.00 6.77
C ASN A 180 5.07 18.39 5.87
N ARG A 181 6.12 17.82 6.46
CA ARG A 181 7.17 17.13 5.71
C ARG A 181 6.62 15.89 5.00
N VAL A 182 5.71 15.14 5.63
CA VAL A 182 5.01 14.02 5.00
C VAL A 182 4.21 14.49 3.79
N ALA A 183 3.47 15.58 3.91
CA ALA A 183 2.71 16.14 2.80
C ALA A 183 3.59 16.51 1.60
N VAL A 184 4.83 16.99 1.82
CA VAL A 184 5.77 17.32 0.75
C VAL A 184 6.18 16.07 -0.03
N TRP A 185 6.77 15.08 0.63
CA TRP A 185 7.27 13.91 -0.08
C TRP A 185 6.13 13.03 -0.62
N THR A 186 4.93 13.06 -0.01
CA THR A 186 3.75 12.39 -0.55
C THR A 186 3.35 12.97 -1.89
N ARG A 187 3.35 14.31 -2.03
CA ARG A 187 3.07 14.96 -3.31
C ARG A 187 4.09 14.59 -4.38
N GLU A 188 5.37 14.50 -4.03
CA GLU A 188 6.40 14.04 -4.97
C GLU A 188 6.17 12.59 -5.42
N LEU A 189 5.74 11.70 -4.51
CA LEU A 189 5.37 10.32 -4.88
C LEU A 189 4.12 10.27 -5.77
N ILE A 190 3.15 11.15 -5.52
CA ILE A 190 1.97 11.28 -6.38
C ILE A 190 2.40 11.71 -7.79
N ASP A 191 3.27 12.73 -7.90
CA ASP A 191 3.80 13.19 -9.20
C ASP A 191 4.58 12.07 -9.91
N ALA A 192 5.39 11.32 -9.18
CA ALA A 192 6.10 10.16 -9.71
C ALA A 192 5.14 9.08 -10.23
N ALA A 193 4.07 8.76 -9.50
CA ALA A 193 3.06 7.80 -9.95
C ALA A 193 2.30 8.31 -11.20
N VAL A 194 1.85 9.57 -11.18
CA VAL A 194 1.14 10.20 -12.29
C VAL A 194 2.02 10.28 -13.55
N SER A 195 3.33 10.56 -13.40
CA SER A 195 4.27 10.65 -14.53
C SER A 195 4.44 9.34 -15.30
N VAL A 196 4.07 8.22 -14.72
CA VAL A 196 4.07 6.89 -15.36
C VAL A 196 2.67 6.37 -15.68
N GLY A 197 1.65 7.25 -15.66
CA GLY A 197 0.26 6.90 -15.94
C GLY A 197 -0.47 6.24 -14.78
N GLY A 198 0.10 6.30 -13.58
CA GLY A 198 -0.47 5.77 -12.34
C GLY A 198 -1.37 6.76 -11.60
N CYS A 199 -1.77 6.37 -10.40
CA CYS A 199 -2.53 7.21 -9.47
C CYS A 199 -2.23 6.82 -8.01
N TYR A 200 -2.97 7.36 -7.05
CA TYR A 200 -2.82 7.09 -5.62
C TYR A 200 -4.16 6.75 -4.98
N TYR A 201 -4.15 6.16 -3.79
CA TYR A 201 -5.38 5.73 -3.10
C TYR A 201 -6.03 6.88 -2.34
N LEU A 202 -7.27 7.22 -2.72
CA LEU A 202 -8.03 8.38 -2.20
C LEU A 202 -8.42 8.31 -0.72
N PRO A 203 -8.76 7.13 -0.13
CA PRO A 203 -9.19 7.05 1.26
C PRO A 203 -8.14 7.40 2.31
N TYR A 204 -6.85 7.41 1.93
CA TYR A 204 -5.80 7.80 2.86
C TYR A 204 -5.68 9.33 3.01
N GLN A 205 -4.60 9.81 3.63
CA GLN A 205 -4.43 11.24 3.91
C GLN A 205 -4.44 12.07 2.61
N PRO A 206 -5.32 13.08 2.48
CA PRO A 206 -5.50 13.84 1.24
C PRO A 206 -4.40 14.90 1.06
N HIS A 207 -3.15 14.47 0.81
CA HIS A 207 -2.02 15.39 0.60
C HIS A 207 -1.94 15.99 -0.79
N ALA A 208 -2.53 15.33 -1.81
CA ALA A 208 -2.50 15.80 -3.19
C ALA A 208 -3.04 17.22 -3.33
N THR A 209 -2.49 17.97 -4.29
CA THR A 209 -3.10 19.24 -4.73
C THR A 209 -4.33 18.96 -5.61
N PRO A 210 -5.20 19.96 -5.87
CA PRO A 210 -6.31 19.78 -6.82
C PRO A 210 -5.81 19.35 -8.22
N GLU A 211 -4.69 19.91 -8.68
CA GLU A 211 -4.11 19.60 -9.98
C GLU A 211 -3.64 18.12 -10.02
N GLN A 212 -2.95 17.67 -8.99
CA GLN A 212 -2.52 16.27 -8.85
C GLN A 212 -3.71 15.31 -8.79
N PHE A 213 -4.78 15.70 -8.07
CA PHE A 213 -6.01 14.91 -8.02
C PHE A 213 -6.64 14.75 -9.40
N HIS A 214 -6.80 15.84 -10.16
CA HIS A 214 -7.39 15.78 -11.51
C HIS A 214 -6.49 15.04 -12.51
N ALA A 215 -5.17 15.15 -12.40
CA ALA A 215 -4.23 14.38 -13.21
C ALA A 215 -4.31 12.89 -12.93
N ALA A 216 -4.39 12.50 -11.63
CA ALA A 216 -4.52 11.12 -11.21
C ALA A 216 -5.90 10.52 -11.56
N TYR A 217 -6.96 11.33 -11.53
CA TYR A 217 -8.36 10.91 -11.72
C TYR A 217 -9.07 11.77 -12.77
N PRO A 218 -8.79 11.59 -14.06
CA PRO A 218 -9.29 12.45 -15.13
C PRO A 218 -10.81 12.44 -15.27
N ARG A 219 -11.48 11.35 -14.82
CA ARG A 219 -12.95 11.24 -14.82
C ARG A 219 -13.62 11.82 -13.55
N ALA A 220 -12.89 12.50 -12.68
CA ALA A 220 -13.46 13.10 -11.46
C ALA A 220 -14.62 14.05 -11.73
N LYS A 221 -14.59 14.80 -12.86
CA LYS A 221 -15.70 15.68 -13.28
C LYS A 221 -17.01 14.92 -13.53
N GLU A 222 -16.94 13.69 -14.03
CA GLU A 222 -18.13 12.84 -14.21
C GLU A 222 -18.73 12.47 -12.85
N LEU A 223 -17.90 12.05 -11.89
CA LEU A 223 -18.35 11.79 -10.52
C LEU A 223 -19.00 13.03 -9.90
N PHE A 224 -18.39 14.21 -10.10
CA PHE A 224 -18.93 15.47 -9.59
C PHE A 224 -20.29 15.81 -10.20
N ALA A 225 -20.50 15.57 -11.49
CA ALA A 225 -21.79 15.74 -12.14
C ALA A 225 -22.85 14.76 -11.60
N ILE A 226 -22.48 13.50 -11.42
CA ILE A 226 -23.37 12.49 -10.81
C ILE A 226 -23.75 12.91 -9.38
N LYS A 227 -22.78 13.31 -8.58
CA LYS A 227 -23.02 13.77 -7.20
C LYS A 227 -23.98 14.96 -7.15
N ARG A 228 -23.80 15.96 -7.99
CA ARG A 228 -24.67 17.14 -8.05
C ARG A 228 -26.10 16.75 -8.38
N ARG A 229 -26.30 15.78 -9.26
CA ARG A 229 -27.62 15.28 -9.64
C ARG A 229 -28.30 14.49 -8.52
N LEU A 230 -27.56 13.62 -7.81
CA LEU A 230 -28.11 12.71 -6.80
C LEU A 230 -28.22 13.34 -5.40
N ASP A 231 -27.34 14.29 -5.09
CA ASP A 231 -27.30 14.98 -3.80
C ASP A 231 -27.09 16.49 -4.02
N PRO A 232 -28.09 17.20 -4.58
CA PRO A 232 -27.96 18.62 -4.91
C PRO A 232 -27.78 19.53 -3.70
N ALA A 233 -28.21 19.09 -2.51
CA ALA A 233 -28.04 19.80 -1.25
C ALA A 233 -26.73 19.48 -0.53
N PHE A 234 -25.86 18.62 -1.12
CA PHE A 234 -24.57 18.18 -0.56
C PHE A 234 -24.66 17.71 0.90
N ARG A 235 -25.68 16.91 1.22
CA ARG A 235 -25.89 16.34 2.55
C ARG A 235 -24.82 15.30 2.91
N PHE A 236 -24.36 14.52 1.93
CA PHE A 236 -23.30 13.52 2.11
C PHE A 236 -21.96 14.13 1.68
N ARG A 237 -21.15 14.51 2.67
CA ARG A 237 -19.86 15.17 2.49
C ARG A 237 -18.75 14.45 3.22
N ASN A 238 -17.52 14.60 2.75
CA ASN A 238 -16.30 14.18 3.40
C ASN A 238 -15.14 15.12 3.01
N VAL A 239 -13.98 14.94 3.64
CA VAL A 239 -12.79 15.79 3.42
C VAL A 239 -12.36 15.82 1.94
N LEU A 240 -12.54 14.72 1.19
CA LEU A 240 -12.21 14.67 -0.23
C LEU A 240 -13.09 15.63 -1.04
N TRP A 241 -14.41 15.65 -0.77
CA TRP A 241 -15.34 16.59 -1.40
C TRP A 241 -14.99 18.02 -1.09
N ASP A 242 -14.72 18.32 0.17
CA ASP A 242 -14.43 19.67 0.62
C ASP A 242 -13.13 20.19 0.00
N LYS A 243 -12.16 19.31 -0.21
CA LYS A 243 -10.87 19.69 -0.77
C LYS A 243 -10.85 19.81 -2.30
N TYR A 244 -11.48 18.87 -3.01
CA TYR A 244 -11.28 18.77 -4.46
C TYR A 244 -12.51 19.19 -5.28
N TYR A 245 -13.69 19.18 -4.68
CA TYR A 245 -14.93 19.56 -5.36
C TYR A 245 -15.39 20.97 -4.99
N ALA A 246 -15.43 21.33 -3.72
CA ALA A 246 -15.94 22.63 -3.27
C ALA A 246 -15.23 23.83 -3.94
N PRO A 247 -13.89 23.83 -4.17
CA PRO A 247 -13.22 24.93 -4.89
C PRO A 247 -13.71 25.15 -6.31
N ASN A 248 -14.37 24.17 -6.95
CA ASN A 248 -14.92 24.28 -8.29
C ASN A 248 -16.39 24.77 -8.31
N LEU A 249 -16.93 25.17 -7.16
CA LEU A 249 -18.28 25.72 -7.02
C LEU A 249 -18.31 27.26 -6.96
N SER A 250 -17.14 27.91 -6.90
CA SER A 250 -16.98 29.37 -6.93
C SER A 250 -16.80 29.93 -8.31
#